data_e96a093133b9f077aea13e0a5ba9514a
#
_entry.id   e96a093133b9f077aea13e0a5ba9514a
#
_cell.length_a   1.000
_cell.length_b   1.000
_cell.length_c   1.000
_cell.angle_alpha   90.00
_cell.angle_beta   90.00
_cell.angle_gamma   90.00
#
_symmetry.space_group_name_H-M   'P 1'
#
loop_
_entity.id
_entity.type
_entity.pdbx_description
1 polymer ?
#
loop_
_entity_poly.entity_id
_entity_poly.type
_entity_poly.pdbx_seq_one_letter_code
_entity_poly.pdbx_strand_id
1 'polypeptide(L)'
;PETVDSLIASPQNSFIALYGSTLDTIYFYRTHAEGNQQVLQAWYSWKFPGNVLDLVVDSDVLYTVVKIGTGSSARYHLLTSNLSATLEDEAMITSDGTKINPYMDFYAKATNGASGGSEKKVVYVPADNMSKCYIPYPDITTATPVVAVSGDAASNYSTIVQSGFTMKAERATDSDGTYFKVTGTDLSGQADNVIVGYTFDYDITLPKTYFQLDKGIADYSAVLTISRMKFSVGRSSTLGFKLTSNGLRGQSYDFSDLTDGSRTEFSLPFDIDDKDDIKVSLDGTNTTNFTITDAGVITMGSAPAATVKMIA
;
A
#
# COMPACT_ATOMS: atom_id res chain seq x y z
N PRO A 1 -9.93 -20.71 -10.74
CA PRO A 1 -8.64 -21.06 -10.17
C PRO A 1 -7.55 -20.38 -11.01
N GLU A 2 -6.63 -19.67 -10.35
CA GLU A 2 -5.47 -19.07 -10.97
C GLU A 2 -4.55 -20.18 -11.50
N THR A 3 -4.06 -20.03 -12.72
CA THR A 3 -3.16 -21.02 -13.33
C THR A 3 -1.75 -20.49 -13.23
N VAL A 4 -0.97 -21.10 -12.36
CA VAL A 4 0.50 -20.96 -12.34
C VAL A 4 1.07 -21.89 -13.39
N ASP A 5 1.83 -21.36 -14.32
CA ASP A 5 2.43 -22.13 -15.43
C ASP A 5 3.97 -22.14 -15.41
N SER A 6 4.57 -21.32 -14.56
CA SER A 6 6.02 -21.15 -14.54
C SER A 6 6.56 -21.02 -13.11
N LEU A 7 7.81 -21.48 -12.93
CA LEU A 7 8.54 -21.45 -11.67
C LEU A 7 9.98 -21.05 -11.92
N ILE A 8 10.49 -20.15 -11.06
CA ILE A 8 11.92 -19.84 -10.99
C ILE A 8 12.42 -20.06 -9.56
N ALA A 9 13.62 -20.54 -9.40
CA ALA A 9 14.29 -20.69 -8.13
C ALA A 9 15.53 -19.80 -8.06
N SER A 10 15.69 -19.09 -6.96
CA SER A 10 16.90 -18.35 -6.63
C SER A 10 17.51 -18.87 -5.34
N PRO A 11 18.41 -19.85 -5.41
CA PRO A 11 19.07 -20.39 -4.22
C PRO A 11 19.85 -19.32 -3.45
N GLN A 12 20.48 -18.39 -4.17
CA GLN A 12 21.25 -17.29 -3.59
C GLN A 12 20.38 -16.38 -2.71
N ASN A 13 19.17 -16.09 -3.15
CA ASN A 13 18.21 -15.26 -2.43
C ASN A 13 17.24 -16.08 -1.58
N SER A 14 17.43 -17.42 -1.53
CA SER A 14 16.65 -18.35 -0.70
C SER A 14 15.14 -18.30 -0.95
N PHE A 15 14.71 -18.17 -2.23
CA PHE A 15 13.31 -18.21 -2.58
C PHE A 15 13.00 -19.01 -3.85
N ILE A 16 11.74 -19.39 -3.98
CA ILE A 16 11.11 -19.88 -5.19
C ILE A 16 9.99 -18.91 -5.54
N ALA A 17 9.89 -18.51 -6.82
CA ALA A 17 8.81 -17.68 -7.33
C ALA A 17 7.94 -18.49 -8.29
N LEU A 18 6.63 -18.37 -8.13
CA LEU A 18 5.61 -18.96 -8.97
C LEU A 18 4.86 -17.83 -9.68
N TYR A 19 4.68 -17.96 -10.98
CA TYR A 19 3.96 -16.96 -11.78
C TYR A 19 3.24 -17.63 -12.95
N GLY A 20 2.41 -16.86 -13.64
CA GLY A 20 1.71 -17.34 -14.83
C GLY A 20 1.41 -16.19 -15.79
N SER A 21 1.52 -16.45 -17.08
CA SER A 21 1.39 -15.45 -18.14
C SER A 21 0.03 -14.74 -18.20
N THR A 22 -0.96 -15.25 -17.48
CA THR A 22 -2.29 -14.65 -17.32
C THR A 22 -2.49 -13.96 -15.97
N LEU A 23 -1.49 -14.06 -15.07
CA LEU A 23 -1.55 -13.50 -13.72
C LEU A 23 -0.83 -12.15 -13.62
N ASP A 24 -1.37 -11.27 -12.81
CA ASP A 24 -0.73 -10.00 -12.41
C ASP A 24 0.07 -10.14 -11.10
N THR A 25 0.18 -11.34 -10.58
CA THR A 25 0.74 -11.62 -9.26
C THR A 25 1.84 -12.68 -9.35
N ILE A 26 2.94 -12.42 -8.63
CA ILE A 26 4.01 -13.40 -8.39
C ILE A 26 3.87 -13.88 -6.94
N TYR A 27 3.89 -15.19 -6.74
CA TYR A 27 3.89 -15.81 -5.43
C TYR A 27 5.30 -16.28 -5.08
N PHE A 28 5.82 -15.82 -3.96
CA PHE A 28 7.14 -16.18 -3.45
C PHE A 28 7.05 -17.11 -2.27
N TYR A 29 7.86 -18.13 -2.26
CA TYR A 29 8.13 -18.94 -1.08
C TYR A 29 9.57 -18.73 -0.66
N ARG A 30 9.80 -18.19 0.51
CA ARG A 30 11.12 -17.91 1.04
C ARG A 30 11.40 -18.77 2.27
N THR A 31 12.63 -19.32 2.31
CA THR A 31 13.14 -20.06 3.46
C THR A 31 14.42 -19.41 3.94
N HIS A 32 14.63 -19.41 5.25
CA HIS A 32 15.89 -19.01 5.83
C HIS A 32 16.22 -19.96 6.99
N ALA A 33 17.45 -20.46 7.00
CA ALA A 33 17.93 -21.35 8.05
C ALA A 33 19.23 -20.78 8.66
N GLU A 34 19.32 -20.81 9.98
CA GLU A 34 20.54 -20.53 10.73
C GLU A 34 21.06 -21.83 11.32
N GLY A 35 22.19 -22.32 10.78
CA GLY A 35 22.69 -23.65 11.10
C GLY A 35 21.70 -24.76 10.73
N ASN A 36 21.32 -25.59 11.70
CA ASN A 36 20.36 -26.67 11.50
C ASN A 36 18.90 -26.26 11.87
N GLN A 37 18.66 -25.01 12.19
CA GLN A 37 17.32 -24.53 12.54
C GLN A 37 16.74 -23.69 11.41
N GLN A 38 15.53 -24.04 10.99
CA GLN A 38 14.77 -23.23 10.05
C GLN A 38 14.14 -22.06 10.82
N VAL A 39 14.61 -20.85 10.50
CA VAL A 39 14.20 -19.61 11.20
C VAL A 39 13.02 -18.94 10.51
N LEU A 40 12.96 -19.03 9.17
CA LEU A 40 11.91 -18.44 8.37
C LEU A 40 11.39 -19.45 7.34
N GLN A 41 10.07 -19.50 7.22
CA GLN A 41 9.37 -20.17 6.14
C GLN A 41 8.10 -19.40 5.87
N ALA A 42 8.04 -18.69 4.76
CA ALA A 42 6.93 -17.77 4.49
C ALA A 42 6.57 -17.74 3.01
N TRP A 43 5.27 -17.63 2.77
CA TRP A 43 4.71 -17.23 1.49
C TRP A 43 4.40 -15.73 1.52
N TYR A 44 4.68 -15.05 0.42
CA TYR A 44 4.25 -13.69 0.16
C TYR A 44 4.01 -13.49 -1.33
N SER A 45 3.34 -12.42 -1.69
CA SER A 45 3.04 -12.13 -3.10
C SER A 45 3.36 -10.67 -3.43
N TRP A 46 3.75 -10.45 -4.68
CA TRP A 46 3.86 -9.13 -5.27
C TRP A 46 2.86 -9.01 -6.40
N LYS A 47 2.08 -7.93 -6.37
CA LYS A 47 1.10 -7.62 -7.40
C LYS A 47 1.68 -6.58 -8.35
N PHE A 48 1.52 -6.83 -9.66
CA PHE A 48 2.02 -5.98 -10.73
C PHE A 48 0.86 -5.27 -11.46
N PRO A 49 1.16 -4.18 -12.19
CA PRO A 49 0.12 -3.43 -12.92
C PRO A 49 -0.41 -4.14 -14.16
N GLY A 50 0.08 -5.32 -14.47
CA GLY A 50 -0.32 -6.12 -15.63
C GLY A 50 0.19 -7.53 -15.54
N ASN A 51 -0.07 -8.34 -16.57
CA ASN A 51 0.29 -9.75 -16.56
C ASN A 51 1.81 -9.95 -16.58
N VAL A 52 2.29 -10.82 -15.71
CA VAL A 52 3.70 -11.20 -15.61
C VAL A 52 4.00 -12.27 -16.64
N LEU A 53 4.79 -11.94 -17.63
CA LEU A 53 5.10 -12.86 -18.74
C LEU A 53 6.34 -13.70 -18.48
N ASP A 54 7.34 -13.09 -17.85
CA ASP A 54 8.63 -13.76 -17.60
C ASP A 54 9.37 -13.13 -16.43
N LEU A 55 10.21 -13.93 -15.78
CA LEU A 55 11.06 -13.55 -14.65
C LEU A 55 12.49 -14.06 -14.85
N VAL A 56 13.45 -13.23 -14.52
CA VAL A 56 14.86 -13.62 -14.42
C VAL A 56 15.45 -13.02 -13.16
N VAL A 57 16.22 -13.81 -12.43
CA VAL A 57 17.01 -13.32 -11.29
C VAL A 57 18.48 -13.35 -11.67
N ASP A 58 19.11 -12.20 -11.58
CA ASP A 58 20.56 -12.08 -11.72
C ASP A 58 21.10 -11.40 -10.46
N SER A 59 21.90 -12.14 -9.71
CA SER A 59 22.43 -11.71 -8.41
C SER A 59 21.30 -11.28 -7.46
N ASP A 60 21.24 -10.02 -7.08
CA ASP A 60 20.25 -9.45 -6.18
C ASP A 60 19.16 -8.65 -6.92
N VAL A 61 19.05 -8.79 -8.24
CA VAL A 61 18.06 -8.07 -9.05
C VAL A 61 17.09 -9.05 -9.69
N LEU A 62 15.80 -8.81 -9.46
CA LEU A 62 14.72 -9.48 -10.16
C LEU A 62 14.31 -8.64 -11.37
N TYR A 63 14.42 -9.22 -12.55
CA TYR A 63 13.93 -8.67 -13.80
C TYR A 63 12.57 -9.30 -14.10
N THR A 64 11.57 -8.46 -14.30
CA THR A 64 10.18 -8.89 -14.56
C THR A 64 9.68 -8.29 -15.86
N VAL A 65 9.26 -9.13 -16.79
CA VAL A 65 8.58 -8.67 -18.00
C VAL A 65 7.07 -8.61 -17.74
N VAL A 66 6.49 -7.41 -17.82
CA VAL A 66 5.07 -7.18 -17.56
C VAL A 66 4.37 -6.65 -18.81
N LYS A 67 3.23 -7.21 -19.13
CA LYS A 67 2.33 -6.73 -20.19
C LYS A 67 1.20 -5.92 -19.58
N ILE A 68 1.17 -4.63 -19.85
CA ILE A 68 0.12 -3.70 -19.40
C ILE A 68 -0.80 -3.37 -20.58
N GLY A 69 -2.11 -3.43 -20.35
CA GLY A 69 -3.13 -3.19 -21.36
C GLY A 69 -3.46 -4.44 -22.19
N THR A 70 -4.39 -4.29 -23.11
CA THR A 70 -4.92 -5.38 -23.97
C THR A 70 -4.92 -5.02 -25.45
N GLY A 71 -4.93 -6.02 -26.31
CA GLY A 71 -5.00 -5.84 -27.76
C GLY A 71 -3.86 -4.98 -28.32
N SER A 72 -4.17 -4.05 -29.20
CA SER A 72 -3.20 -3.13 -29.84
C SER A 72 -2.66 -2.05 -28.90
N SER A 73 -3.32 -1.81 -27.76
CA SER A 73 -2.87 -0.87 -26.72
C SER A 73 -1.90 -1.52 -25.72
N ALA A 74 -1.69 -2.83 -25.81
CA ALA A 74 -0.75 -3.52 -24.91
C ALA A 74 0.67 -2.97 -25.07
N ARG A 75 1.34 -2.81 -23.93
CA ARG A 75 2.75 -2.42 -23.83
C ARG A 75 3.50 -3.42 -22.97
N TYR A 76 4.74 -3.65 -23.32
CA TYR A 76 5.63 -4.57 -22.59
C TYR A 76 6.67 -3.73 -21.87
N HIS A 77 6.81 -3.96 -20.58
CA HIS A 77 7.76 -3.26 -19.73
C HIS A 77 8.70 -4.25 -19.07
N LEU A 78 9.98 -3.93 -19.07
CA LEU A 78 10.97 -4.61 -18.25
C LEU A 78 11.10 -3.82 -16.95
N LEU A 79 10.73 -4.45 -15.86
CA LEU A 79 10.84 -3.92 -14.51
C LEU A 79 12.05 -4.53 -13.82
N THR A 80 12.70 -3.76 -12.99
CA THR A 80 13.79 -4.21 -12.13
C THR A 80 13.40 -4.02 -10.67
N SER A 81 13.62 -5.05 -9.85
CA SER A 81 13.37 -4.99 -8.41
C SER A 81 14.62 -5.44 -7.68
N ASN A 82 15.17 -4.57 -6.82
CA ASN A 82 16.30 -4.92 -6.00
C ASN A 82 15.85 -5.84 -4.86
N LEU A 83 16.45 -7.02 -4.75
CA LEU A 83 16.18 -8.04 -3.74
C LEU A 83 17.08 -7.88 -2.50
N SER A 84 18.09 -7.03 -2.59
CA SER A 84 19.00 -6.76 -1.48
C SER A 84 18.27 -5.99 -0.38
N ALA A 85 18.55 -6.35 0.86
CA ALA A 85 18.08 -5.58 2.02
C ALA A 85 18.85 -4.25 2.21
N THR A 86 19.87 -4.00 1.43
CA THR A 86 20.66 -2.77 1.48
C THR A 86 19.98 -1.71 0.61
N LEU A 87 19.74 -0.55 1.18
CA LEU A 87 19.10 0.61 0.51
C LEU A 87 20.02 1.31 -0.51
N GLU A 88 21.12 0.64 -0.95
CA GLU A 88 22.24 1.38 -1.53
C GLU A 88 22.09 1.76 -3.00
N ASP A 89 21.37 0.99 -3.81
CA ASP A 89 21.52 1.10 -5.26
C ASP A 89 20.53 2.04 -5.96
N GLU A 90 19.39 2.38 -5.32
CA GLU A 90 18.37 3.25 -5.91
C GLU A 90 17.92 4.37 -4.97
N ALA A 91 18.70 4.62 -3.93
CA ALA A 91 18.40 5.67 -2.99
C ALA A 91 18.60 7.05 -3.62
N MET A 92 17.69 7.95 -3.38
CA MET A 92 17.90 9.35 -3.65
C MET A 92 18.96 9.88 -2.70
N ILE A 93 19.92 10.62 -3.23
CA ILE A 93 21.01 11.20 -2.45
C ILE A 93 20.64 12.64 -2.14
N THR A 94 20.65 13.01 -0.86
CA THR A 94 20.47 14.38 -0.41
C THR A 94 21.80 15.16 -0.57
N SER A 95 21.75 16.48 -0.42
CA SER A 95 22.91 17.36 -0.56
C SER A 95 24.05 17.07 0.42
N ASP A 96 23.74 16.52 1.59
CA ASP A 96 24.71 16.10 2.61
C ASP A 96 25.23 14.65 2.39
N GLY A 97 24.88 14.02 1.27
CA GLY A 97 25.26 12.64 0.95
C GLY A 97 24.40 11.58 1.63
N THR A 98 23.35 11.95 2.36
CA THR A 98 22.44 11.00 2.98
C THR A 98 21.59 10.31 1.91
N LYS A 99 21.56 8.99 1.93
CA LYS A 99 20.70 8.20 1.03
C LYS A 99 19.30 8.07 1.62
N ILE A 100 18.28 8.43 0.85
CA ILE A 100 16.86 8.31 1.20
C ILE A 100 16.15 7.51 0.10
N ASN A 101 15.48 6.43 0.48
CA ASN A 101 14.59 5.73 -0.45
C ASN A 101 13.17 6.33 -0.30
N PRO A 102 12.56 6.82 -1.39
CA PRO A 102 11.21 7.40 -1.37
C PRO A 102 10.12 6.34 -1.19
N TYR A 103 10.48 5.05 -1.24
CA TYR A 103 9.53 3.93 -1.17
C TYR A 103 8.36 4.09 -2.14
N MET A 104 8.71 4.28 -3.39
CA MET A 104 7.74 4.34 -4.50
C MET A 104 7.73 3.01 -5.23
N ASP A 105 6.55 2.66 -5.74
CA ASP A 105 6.39 1.50 -6.62
C ASP A 105 6.23 1.94 -8.06
N PHE A 106 6.67 1.08 -8.98
CA PHE A 106 6.59 1.30 -10.44
C PHE A 106 7.03 2.70 -10.84
N TYR A 107 8.23 3.08 -10.46
CA TYR A 107 8.74 4.44 -10.65
C TYR A 107 9.74 4.55 -11.80
N ALA A 108 9.80 5.73 -12.37
CA ALA A 108 10.78 6.09 -13.39
C ALA A 108 11.08 7.61 -13.36
N LYS A 109 12.09 8.03 -14.09
CA LYS A 109 12.30 9.46 -14.34
C LYS A 109 11.15 10.04 -15.17
N ALA A 110 10.77 11.26 -14.85
CA ALA A 110 9.70 11.95 -15.56
C ALA A 110 10.08 12.16 -17.04
N THR A 111 9.28 11.66 -17.94
CA THR A 111 9.37 11.88 -19.39
C THR A 111 8.09 11.37 -20.07
N ASN A 112 7.69 11.97 -21.19
CA ASN A 112 6.62 11.43 -22.02
C ASN A 112 7.09 10.35 -23.01
N GLY A 113 8.36 9.96 -22.94
CA GLY A 113 8.93 8.93 -23.81
C GLY A 113 9.12 9.35 -25.27
N ALA A 114 8.87 10.60 -25.62
CA ALA A 114 9.12 11.11 -26.95
C ALA A 114 10.62 11.37 -27.16
N SER A 115 11.08 11.32 -28.39
CA SER A 115 12.49 11.55 -28.73
C SER A 115 12.73 12.96 -29.27
N GLY A 116 13.94 13.48 -29.05
CA GLY A 116 14.38 14.76 -29.57
C GLY A 116 13.64 15.96 -28.94
N GLY A 117 13.35 17.00 -29.74
CA GLY A 117 12.72 18.23 -29.25
C GLY A 117 11.27 18.11 -28.78
N SER A 118 10.65 16.94 -28.93
CA SER A 118 9.29 16.66 -28.46
C SER A 118 9.26 16.05 -27.06
N GLU A 119 10.42 15.75 -26.47
CA GLU A 119 10.49 15.23 -25.11
C GLU A 119 9.96 16.24 -24.10
N LYS A 120 9.02 15.80 -23.27
CA LYS A 120 8.51 16.54 -22.12
C LYS A 120 8.83 15.77 -20.85
N LYS A 121 9.52 16.41 -19.93
CA LYS A 121 9.84 15.84 -18.60
C LYS A 121 8.95 16.49 -17.54
N VAL A 122 9.23 17.73 -17.24
CA VAL A 122 8.46 18.54 -16.29
C VAL A 122 8.15 19.88 -16.94
N VAL A 123 6.90 20.30 -16.87
CA VAL A 123 6.44 21.60 -17.36
C VAL A 123 5.72 22.33 -16.24
N TYR A 124 6.25 23.48 -15.85
CA TYR A 124 5.57 24.35 -14.90
C TYR A 124 4.54 25.23 -15.59
N VAL A 125 3.35 25.33 -14.99
CA VAL A 125 2.25 26.18 -15.47
C VAL A 125 2.00 27.27 -14.42
N PRO A 126 2.55 28.50 -14.64
CA PRO A 126 2.48 29.57 -13.63
C PRO A 126 1.05 30.01 -13.30
N ALA A 127 0.15 29.99 -14.30
CA ALA A 127 -1.25 30.41 -14.13
C ALA A 127 -1.99 29.56 -13.10
N ASP A 128 -1.67 28.27 -13.00
CA ASP A 128 -2.30 27.30 -12.10
C ASP A 128 -1.41 26.98 -10.90
N ASN A 129 -0.20 27.56 -10.84
CA ASN A 129 0.83 27.26 -9.83
C ASN A 129 1.03 25.76 -9.67
N MET A 130 1.29 25.04 -10.77
CA MET A 130 1.46 23.59 -10.77
C MET A 130 2.56 23.14 -11.72
N SER A 131 3.17 21.99 -11.39
CA SER A 131 4.07 21.25 -12.28
C SER A 131 3.38 20.01 -12.86
N LYS A 132 3.50 19.82 -14.17
CA LYS A 132 3.14 18.62 -14.89
C LYS A 132 4.37 17.73 -14.97
N CYS A 133 4.36 16.55 -14.33
CA CYS A 133 5.45 15.57 -14.38
C CYS A 133 5.00 14.41 -15.27
N TYR A 134 5.52 14.30 -16.48
CA TYR A 134 5.09 13.30 -17.46
C TYR A 134 5.58 11.91 -17.09
N ILE A 135 4.73 10.87 -17.35
CA ILE A 135 5.05 9.47 -17.08
C ILE A 135 5.44 8.73 -18.36
N PRO A 136 6.52 7.89 -18.34
CA PRO A 136 6.97 7.15 -19.52
C PRO A 136 6.23 5.84 -19.78
N TYR A 137 5.29 5.51 -18.93
CA TYR A 137 4.57 4.24 -18.93
C TYR A 137 3.06 4.46 -18.89
N PRO A 138 2.22 3.46 -19.22
CA PRO A 138 0.78 3.55 -19.07
C PRO A 138 0.37 3.80 -17.62
N ASP A 139 -0.58 4.71 -17.41
CA ASP A 139 -1.06 5.04 -16.06
C ASP A 139 -1.76 3.84 -15.40
N ILE A 140 -1.43 3.61 -14.13
CA ILE A 140 -2.07 2.62 -13.26
C ILE A 140 -3.18 3.32 -12.50
N THR A 141 -4.37 3.31 -13.06
CA THR A 141 -5.51 4.12 -12.57
C THR A 141 -5.97 3.75 -11.16
N THR A 142 -5.67 2.55 -10.69
CA THR A 142 -6.02 2.04 -9.35
C THR A 142 -5.01 2.44 -8.26
N ALA A 143 -3.79 2.83 -8.64
CA ALA A 143 -2.74 3.20 -7.70
C ALA A 143 -2.72 4.71 -7.44
N THR A 144 -2.26 5.15 -6.27
CA THR A 144 -2.15 6.56 -5.90
C THR A 144 -0.85 7.15 -6.44
N PRO A 145 -0.90 8.17 -7.33
CA PRO A 145 0.28 8.77 -7.92
C PRO A 145 1.04 9.62 -6.91
N VAL A 146 2.37 9.54 -6.98
CA VAL A 146 3.28 10.37 -6.19
C VAL A 146 4.46 10.80 -7.04
N VAL A 147 5.06 11.93 -6.66
CA VAL A 147 6.24 12.49 -7.31
C VAL A 147 7.30 12.71 -6.25
N ALA A 148 8.55 12.45 -6.59
CA ALA A 148 9.69 12.76 -5.73
C ALA A 148 10.79 13.44 -6.54
N VAL A 149 11.73 14.10 -5.85
CA VAL A 149 12.88 14.74 -6.46
C VAL A 149 14.15 14.13 -5.89
N SER A 150 15.07 13.71 -6.76
CA SER A 150 16.39 13.18 -6.38
C SER A 150 17.49 14.25 -6.45
N GLY A 151 18.60 13.98 -5.75
CA GLY A 151 19.81 14.79 -5.83
C GLY A 151 19.72 16.14 -5.10
N ASP A 152 20.55 17.07 -5.51
CA ASP A 152 20.79 18.36 -4.86
C ASP A 152 19.69 19.40 -5.11
N ALA A 153 18.47 18.96 -5.28
CA ALA A 153 17.31 19.82 -5.48
C ALA A 153 17.11 20.85 -4.35
N ALA A 154 17.63 20.54 -3.17
CA ALA A 154 17.47 21.36 -1.97
C ALA A 154 18.21 22.70 -2.04
N SER A 155 19.25 22.84 -2.86
CA SER A 155 20.00 24.09 -2.94
C SER A 155 19.27 25.23 -3.66
N ASN A 156 18.27 24.90 -4.49
CA ASN A 156 17.54 25.88 -5.30
C ASN A 156 16.07 26.08 -4.87
N TYR A 157 15.55 25.22 -4.00
CA TYR A 157 14.19 25.33 -3.50
C TYR A 157 14.24 25.73 -2.02
N SER A 158 13.89 26.96 -1.76
CA SER A 158 13.67 27.42 -0.40
C SER A 158 12.66 26.51 0.31
N THR A 159 13.14 25.61 1.13
CA THR A 159 12.42 24.96 2.26
C THR A 159 11.25 24.01 1.96
N ILE A 160 10.74 23.87 0.74
CA ILE A 160 9.47 23.16 0.50
C ILE A 160 9.66 21.74 -0.06
N VAL A 161 10.70 21.51 -0.85
CA VAL A 161 10.96 20.20 -1.46
C VAL A 161 12.30 19.66 -0.99
N GLN A 162 12.26 18.65 -0.16
CA GLN A 162 13.45 17.91 0.25
C GLN A 162 13.62 16.69 -0.64
N SER A 163 14.88 16.41 -1.02
CA SER A 163 15.22 15.21 -1.78
C SER A 163 14.74 13.95 -1.10
N GLY A 164 14.12 13.06 -1.85
CA GLY A 164 13.63 11.77 -1.36
C GLY A 164 12.26 11.78 -0.69
N PHE A 165 11.64 12.95 -0.49
CA PHE A 165 10.27 13.02 0.02
C PHE A 165 9.25 12.95 -1.12
N THR A 166 8.18 12.21 -0.90
CA THR A 166 7.08 12.10 -1.86
C THR A 166 6.11 13.26 -1.72
N MET A 167 5.69 13.79 -2.85
CA MET A 167 4.63 14.78 -2.97
C MET A 167 3.38 14.11 -3.52
N LYS A 168 2.23 14.46 -2.95
CA LYS A 168 0.94 14.04 -3.51
C LYS A 168 0.78 14.62 -4.91
N ALA A 169 0.27 13.80 -5.81
CA ALA A 169 0.01 14.17 -7.17
C ALA A 169 -1.37 13.75 -7.62
N GLU A 170 -1.90 14.43 -8.62
CA GLU A 170 -3.14 14.08 -9.31
C GLU A 170 -2.82 13.72 -10.75
N ARG A 171 -3.48 12.70 -11.27
CA ARG A 171 -3.29 12.31 -12.68
C ARG A 171 -4.11 13.19 -13.62
N ALA A 172 -3.51 13.50 -14.74
CA ALA A 172 -4.16 14.20 -15.83
C ALA A 172 -3.51 13.83 -17.17
N THR A 173 -4.14 14.22 -18.28
CA THR A 173 -3.65 13.93 -19.64
C THR A 173 -3.84 15.17 -20.52
N ASP A 174 -2.88 15.42 -21.38
CA ASP A 174 -2.97 16.43 -22.44
C ASP A 174 -2.43 15.89 -23.77
N SER A 175 -2.19 16.76 -24.75
CA SER A 175 -1.67 16.37 -26.05
C SER A 175 -0.27 15.77 -26.04
N ASP A 176 0.52 16.07 -25.00
CA ASP A 176 1.90 15.57 -24.84
C ASP A 176 1.96 14.24 -24.09
N GLY A 177 0.86 13.82 -23.44
CA GLY A 177 0.77 12.54 -22.76
C GLY A 177 0.10 12.61 -21.38
N THR A 178 0.18 11.51 -20.66
CA THR A 178 -0.27 11.46 -19.26
C THR A 178 0.79 12.02 -18.33
N TYR A 179 0.37 12.77 -17.33
CA TYR A 179 1.26 13.38 -16.36
C TYR A 179 0.65 13.36 -14.94
N PHE A 180 1.53 13.48 -13.96
CA PHE A 180 1.18 13.69 -12.56
C PHE A 180 1.32 15.18 -12.24
N LYS A 181 0.23 15.78 -11.77
CA LYS A 181 0.13 17.18 -11.43
C LYS A 181 0.51 17.39 -9.96
N VAL A 182 1.54 18.19 -9.73
CA VAL A 182 1.94 18.64 -8.39
C VAL A 182 1.59 20.13 -8.26
N THR A 183 0.70 20.44 -7.33
CA THR A 183 0.23 21.81 -7.10
C THR A 183 1.11 22.52 -6.06
N GLY A 184 1.33 23.82 -6.25
CA GLY A 184 2.04 24.68 -5.31
C GLY A 184 3.56 24.68 -5.44
N THR A 185 4.12 23.95 -6.43
CA THR A 185 5.57 23.80 -6.55
C THR A 185 6.01 23.86 -8.02
N ASP A 186 7.04 24.65 -8.32
CA ASP A 186 7.73 24.66 -9.60
C ASP A 186 8.87 23.64 -9.57
N LEU A 187 8.73 22.56 -10.33
CA LEU A 187 9.73 21.50 -10.46
C LEU A 187 10.50 21.57 -11.79
N SER A 188 10.25 22.56 -12.65
CA SER A 188 10.84 22.63 -13.99
C SER A 188 12.36 22.78 -13.97
N GLY A 189 12.91 23.46 -12.97
CA GLY A 189 14.35 23.58 -12.78
C GLY A 189 15.07 22.28 -12.38
N GLN A 190 14.31 21.23 -12.04
CA GLN A 190 14.81 19.91 -11.61
C GLN A 190 14.30 18.78 -12.51
N ALA A 191 13.90 19.09 -13.73
CA ALA A 191 13.24 18.13 -14.62
C ALA A 191 13.99 16.78 -14.79
N ASP A 192 15.32 16.80 -14.75
CA ASP A 192 16.15 15.59 -14.87
C ASP A 192 16.20 14.74 -13.58
N ASN A 193 15.80 15.33 -12.46
CA ASN A 193 15.84 14.72 -11.13
C ASN A 193 14.45 14.35 -10.60
N VAL A 194 13.39 14.65 -11.36
CA VAL A 194 12.03 14.33 -10.96
C VAL A 194 11.74 12.86 -11.28
N ILE A 195 11.23 12.17 -10.28
CA ILE A 195 10.81 10.76 -10.35
C ILE A 195 9.32 10.70 -10.13
N VAL A 196 8.64 9.96 -10.97
CA VAL A 196 7.19 9.71 -10.95
C VAL A 196 6.93 8.24 -10.65
N GLY A 197 5.94 7.95 -9.84
CA GLY A 197 5.58 6.58 -9.45
C GLY A 197 4.32 6.56 -8.61
N TYR A 198 4.14 5.49 -7.86
CA TYR A 198 2.94 5.25 -7.07
C TYR A 198 3.29 4.88 -5.64
N THR A 199 2.33 5.06 -4.73
CA THR A 199 2.39 4.41 -3.41
C THR A 199 2.08 2.92 -3.57
N PHE A 200 2.52 2.12 -2.62
CA PHE A 200 2.18 0.71 -2.53
C PHE A 200 1.61 0.39 -1.15
N ASP A 201 0.82 -0.67 -1.10
CA ASP A 201 0.31 -1.23 0.14
C ASP A 201 1.17 -2.43 0.55
N TYR A 202 1.45 -2.52 1.83
CA TYR A 202 2.19 -3.63 2.41
C TYR A 202 1.34 -4.29 3.49
N ASP A 203 0.77 -5.44 3.15
CA ASP A 203 -0.11 -6.19 4.04
C ASP A 203 0.63 -7.36 4.68
N ILE A 204 0.57 -7.45 5.99
CA ILE A 204 1.08 -8.59 6.75
C ILE A 204 -0.05 -9.20 7.55
N THR A 205 -0.33 -10.47 7.28
CA THR A 205 -1.18 -11.28 8.16
C THR A 205 -0.31 -12.05 9.14
N LEU A 206 -0.38 -11.70 10.40
CA LEU A 206 0.33 -12.41 11.45
C LEU A 206 -0.34 -13.77 11.73
N PRO A 207 0.43 -14.80 12.07
CA PRO A 207 -0.12 -16.08 12.49
C PRO A 207 -0.95 -15.92 13.77
N LYS A 208 -1.92 -16.80 13.96
CA LYS A 208 -2.69 -16.85 15.21
C LYS A 208 -1.76 -17.08 16.39
N THR A 209 -1.87 -16.24 17.40
CA THR A 209 -1.11 -16.34 18.62
C THR A 209 -1.96 -17.06 19.67
N TYR A 210 -1.39 -18.04 20.32
CA TYR A 210 -2.04 -18.82 21.37
C TYR A 210 -1.26 -18.70 22.67
N PHE A 211 -1.94 -18.88 23.79
CA PHE A 211 -1.27 -19.04 25.07
C PHE A 211 -0.48 -20.38 25.06
N GLN A 212 0.77 -20.34 25.48
CA GLN A 212 1.61 -21.52 25.56
C GLN A 212 1.76 -21.96 27.01
N LEU A 213 1.30 -23.18 27.30
CA LEU A 213 1.48 -23.81 28.61
C LEU A 213 2.92 -24.28 28.82
N ASP A 214 3.55 -24.75 27.74
CA ASP A 214 4.95 -25.17 27.70
C ASP A 214 5.49 -25.05 26.27
N LYS A 215 6.82 -25.20 26.09
CA LYS A 215 7.45 -25.14 24.77
C LYS A 215 6.75 -26.05 23.76
N GLY A 216 6.04 -25.47 22.81
CA GLY A 216 5.36 -26.18 21.72
C GLY A 216 3.97 -26.70 22.05
N ILE A 217 3.43 -26.48 23.24
CA ILE A 217 2.05 -26.85 23.61
C ILE A 217 1.19 -25.59 23.66
N ALA A 218 0.36 -25.39 22.63
CA ALA A 218 -0.58 -24.29 22.58
C ALA A 218 -1.89 -24.65 23.29
N ASP A 219 -2.38 -23.76 24.14
CA ASP A 219 -3.72 -23.85 24.70
C ASP A 219 -4.69 -23.07 23.79
N TYR A 220 -5.50 -23.78 23.06
CA TYR A 220 -6.50 -23.22 22.15
C TYR A 220 -7.77 -22.73 22.86
N SER A 221 -7.95 -23.09 24.14
CA SER A 221 -9.10 -22.72 24.96
C SER A 221 -8.86 -21.46 25.78
N ALA A 222 -7.60 -21.11 26.02
CA ALA A 222 -7.25 -19.94 26.82
C ALA A 222 -7.55 -18.63 26.09
N VAL A 223 -8.09 -17.68 26.82
CA VAL A 223 -8.29 -16.31 26.34
C VAL A 223 -6.96 -15.56 26.38
N LEU A 224 -6.48 -15.13 25.24
CA LEU A 224 -5.27 -14.32 25.11
C LEU A 224 -5.65 -12.85 24.89
N THR A 225 -5.26 -11.98 25.80
CA THR A 225 -5.38 -10.54 25.63
C THR A 225 -4.02 -9.93 25.27
N ILE A 226 -3.91 -9.31 24.11
CA ILE A 226 -2.71 -8.61 23.68
C ILE A 226 -2.79 -7.18 24.20
N SER A 227 -2.03 -6.85 25.23
CA SER A 227 -2.02 -5.52 25.86
C SER A 227 -1.06 -4.53 25.16
N ARG A 228 -0.09 -5.02 24.42
CA ARG A 228 0.89 -4.19 23.70
C ARG A 228 1.45 -4.92 22.49
N MET A 229 1.54 -4.18 21.37
CA MET A 229 2.33 -4.56 20.21
C MET A 229 3.43 -3.53 20.01
N LYS A 230 4.65 -3.98 19.71
CA LYS A 230 5.78 -3.13 19.39
C LYS A 230 6.23 -3.43 17.96
N PHE A 231 6.23 -2.41 17.13
CA PHE A 231 6.77 -2.48 15.78
C PHE A 231 8.13 -1.77 15.77
N SER A 232 9.15 -2.47 15.27
CA SER A 232 10.44 -1.85 14.97
C SER A 232 10.52 -1.67 13.47
N VAL A 233 10.54 -0.44 13.04
CA VAL A 233 10.62 -0.06 11.63
C VAL A 233 11.93 0.68 11.39
N GLY A 234 12.51 0.51 10.20
CA GLY A 234 13.66 1.28 9.76
C GLY A 234 13.26 2.72 9.40
N ARG A 235 14.10 3.40 8.64
CA ARG A 235 13.72 4.70 8.07
C ARG A 235 12.57 4.48 7.11
N SER A 236 11.46 5.14 7.37
CA SER A 236 10.24 5.03 6.57
C SER A 236 9.55 6.37 6.53
N SER A 237 8.70 6.55 5.54
CA SER A 237 7.74 7.65 5.49
C SER A 237 6.62 7.40 6.52
N THR A 238 5.49 8.07 6.38
CA THR A 238 4.32 7.89 7.26
C THR A 238 3.82 6.45 7.15
N LEU A 239 3.74 5.78 8.30
CA LEU A 239 3.17 4.43 8.40
C LEU A 239 1.77 4.53 9.01
N GLY A 240 0.80 3.93 8.34
CA GLY A 240 -0.51 3.65 8.89
C GLY A 240 -0.58 2.18 9.30
N PHE A 241 -1.22 1.90 10.44
CA PHE A 241 -1.51 0.54 10.85
C PHE A 241 -3.02 0.36 10.92
N LYS A 242 -3.50 -0.68 10.27
CA LYS A 242 -4.84 -1.20 10.50
C LYS A 242 -4.69 -2.54 11.19
N LEU A 243 -5.18 -2.64 12.42
CA LEU A 243 -5.20 -3.89 13.16
C LEU A 243 -6.60 -4.49 13.06
N THR A 244 -6.70 -5.61 12.36
CA THR A 244 -7.92 -6.42 12.32
C THR A 244 -7.73 -7.59 13.27
N SER A 245 -8.60 -7.73 14.27
CA SER A 245 -8.61 -8.85 15.19
C SER A 245 -9.79 -9.76 14.87
N ASN A 246 -9.53 -10.97 14.47
CA ASN A 246 -10.55 -12.01 14.32
C ASN A 246 -10.90 -12.69 15.66
N GLY A 247 -10.48 -12.13 16.74
CA GLY A 247 -10.69 -12.70 18.07
C GLY A 247 -11.84 -12.00 18.76
N LEU A 248 -12.96 -12.51 18.63
CA LEU A 248 -13.55 -13.28 19.57
C LEU A 248 -14.41 -12.81 20.66
N ARG A 249 -14.43 -11.66 21.08
CA ARG A 249 -15.52 -11.09 21.86
C ARG A 249 -15.68 -9.69 21.36
N GLY A 250 -16.80 -9.45 20.72
CA GLY A 250 -17.21 -8.14 20.31
C GLY A 250 -17.02 -7.18 21.48
N GLN A 251 -16.34 -6.09 21.24
CA GLN A 251 -16.41 -4.97 22.16
C GLN A 251 -17.87 -4.53 22.14
N SER A 252 -18.48 -4.42 23.30
CA SER A 252 -19.83 -3.89 23.38
C SER A 252 -19.75 -2.39 23.70
N TYR A 253 -20.40 -1.59 22.89
CA TYR A 253 -20.55 -0.15 23.10
C TYR A 253 -21.94 0.12 23.64
N ASP A 254 -21.99 0.76 24.78
CA ASP A 254 -23.24 1.15 25.44
C ASP A 254 -23.63 2.56 24.98
N PHE A 255 -24.70 2.66 24.23
CA PHE A 255 -25.28 3.91 23.75
C PHE A 255 -26.51 4.36 24.55
N SER A 256 -26.79 3.72 25.67
CA SER A 256 -28.01 3.97 26.46
C SER A 256 -28.18 5.42 26.89
N ASP A 257 -27.06 6.11 27.18
CA ASP A 257 -27.06 7.52 27.51
C ASP A 257 -27.37 8.44 26.31
N LEU A 258 -27.36 7.93 25.11
CA LEU A 258 -27.64 8.66 23.88
C LEU A 258 -29.02 8.37 23.30
N THR A 259 -29.76 7.44 23.89
CA THR A 259 -31.16 7.14 23.50
C THR A 259 -32.07 8.18 24.09
N ASP A 260 -32.70 8.98 23.25
CA ASP A 260 -33.54 10.14 23.67
C ASP A 260 -34.95 10.12 23.05
N GLY A 261 -35.27 9.03 22.34
CA GLY A 261 -36.55 8.88 21.61
C GLY A 261 -36.63 9.62 20.29
N SER A 262 -35.55 10.35 19.92
CA SER A 262 -35.47 11.09 18.65
C SER A 262 -34.25 10.74 17.82
N ARG A 263 -33.15 10.37 18.45
CA ARG A 263 -31.89 10.02 17.79
C ARG A 263 -31.98 8.66 17.11
N THR A 264 -31.59 8.63 15.85
CA THR A 264 -31.52 7.38 15.04
C THR A 264 -30.10 7.00 14.67
N GLU A 265 -29.11 7.90 14.81
CA GLU A 265 -27.73 7.65 14.40
C GLU A 265 -26.79 7.56 15.60
N PHE A 266 -25.97 6.50 15.62
CA PHE A 266 -24.99 6.20 16.66
C PHE A 266 -23.67 5.83 16.01
N SER A 267 -22.57 6.43 16.41
CA SER A 267 -21.27 6.21 15.79
C SER A 267 -20.39 5.35 16.68
N LEU A 268 -19.87 4.26 16.12
CA LEU A 268 -18.77 3.51 16.70
C LEU A 268 -17.46 4.28 16.50
N PRO A 269 -16.46 4.13 17.37
CA PRO A 269 -15.21 4.87 17.28
C PRO A 269 -14.21 4.24 16.29
N PHE A 270 -14.65 3.35 15.40
CA PHE A 270 -13.83 2.65 14.41
C PHE A 270 -14.62 2.32 13.15
N ASP A 271 -13.89 2.14 12.05
CA ASP A 271 -14.45 1.64 10.79
C ASP A 271 -14.77 0.15 10.87
N ILE A 272 -15.77 -0.28 10.10
CA ILE A 272 -16.25 -1.66 10.10
C ILE A 272 -15.88 -2.32 8.78
N ASP A 273 -15.22 -3.47 8.87
CA ASP A 273 -14.83 -4.26 7.71
C ASP A 273 -15.96 -5.18 7.24
N ASP A 274 -16.74 -5.75 8.17
CA ASP A 274 -17.87 -6.62 7.87
C ASP A 274 -19.08 -6.22 8.71
N LYS A 275 -20.18 -5.86 8.04
CA LYS A 275 -21.42 -5.43 8.67
C LYS A 275 -22.16 -6.57 9.38
N ASP A 276 -21.89 -7.79 8.97
CA ASP A 276 -22.53 -8.97 9.57
C ASP A 276 -21.96 -9.31 10.96
N ASP A 277 -20.79 -8.75 11.29
CA ASP A 277 -20.17 -8.90 12.61
C ASP A 277 -20.80 -8.01 13.68
N ILE A 278 -21.61 -7.01 13.29
CA ILE A 278 -22.22 -6.07 14.22
C ILE A 278 -23.62 -6.56 14.62
N LYS A 279 -23.83 -6.62 15.94
CA LYS A 279 -25.13 -6.96 16.53
C LYS A 279 -25.60 -5.82 17.42
N VAL A 280 -26.77 -5.31 17.15
CA VAL A 280 -27.42 -4.29 17.98
C VAL A 280 -28.49 -4.94 18.85
N SER A 281 -28.46 -4.64 20.14
CA SER A 281 -29.49 -5.08 21.08
C SER A 281 -30.19 -3.89 21.75
N LEU A 282 -31.49 -4.01 21.92
CA LEU A 282 -32.32 -3.08 22.67
C LEU A 282 -32.89 -3.83 23.87
N ASP A 283 -32.62 -3.36 25.08
CA ASP A 283 -32.99 -4.02 26.35
C ASP A 283 -32.63 -5.52 26.38
N GLY A 284 -31.45 -5.85 25.81
CA GLY A 284 -30.95 -7.23 25.74
C GLY A 284 -31.55 -8.09 24.63
N THR A 285 -32.44 -7.56 23.80
CA THR A 285 -33.02 -8.25 22.66
C THR A 285 -32.35 -7.78 21.36
N ASN A 286 -31.77 -8.70 20.58
CA ASN A 286 -31.15 -8.35 19.31
C ASN A 286 -32.20 -7.82 18.32
N THR A 287 -31.85 -6.74 17.63
CA THR A 287 -32.69 -6.16 16.58
C THR A 287 -31.96 -6.23 15.24
N THR A 288 -32.73 -6.37 14.18
CA THR A 288 -32.26 -6.28 12.77
C THR A 288 -32.73 -4.99 12.10
N ASN A 289 -33.46 -4.14 12.84
CA ASN A 289 -34.03 -2.89 12.32
C ASN A 289 -32.99 -1.75 12.35
N PHE A 290 -31.83 -1.98 11.72
CA PHE A 290 -30.79 -0.98 11.58
C PHE A 290 -30.00 -1.18 10.27
N THR A 291 -29.32 -0.13 9.86
CA THR A 291 -28.29 -0.18 8.84
C THR A 291 -26.98 0.33 9.42
N ILE A 292 -25.86 -0.07 8.82
CA ILE A 292 -24.54 0.36 9.26
C ILE A 292 -23.68 0.72 8.05
N THR A 293 -22.87 1.78 8.18
CA THR A 293 -21.90 2.20 7.17
C THR A 293 -20.52 1.65 7.49
N ASP A 294 -19.62 1.63 6.49
CA ASP A 294 -18.22 1.20 6.68
C ASP A 294 -17.48 2.11 7.69
N ALA A 295 -17.89 3.37 7.83
CA ALA A 295 -17.40 4.31 8.84
C ALA A 295 -17.97 4.07 10.26
N GLY A 296 -18.64 2.95 10.51
CA GLY A 296 -19.15 2.58 11.82
C GLY A 296 -20.38 3.38 12.28
N VAL A 297 -21.13 4.02 11.37
CA VAL A 297 -22.36 4.73 11.74
C VAL A 297 -23.55 3.78 11.66
N ILE A 298 -24.15 3.51 12.82
CA ILE A 298 -25.38 2.70 12.96
C ILE A 298 -26.57 3.63 12.82
N THR A 299 -27.45 3.36 11.86
CA THR A 299 -28.73 4.08 11.68
C THR A 299 -29.87 3.14 12.00
N MET A 300 -30.60 3.46 13.07
CA MET A 300 -31.78 2.71 13.49
C MET A 300 -32.99 3.02 12.62
N GLY A 301 -33.78 2.03 12.26
CA GLY A 301 -35.02 2.24 11.50
C GLY A 301 -36.11 3.04 12.25
N SER A 302 -36.01 3.08 13.58
CA SER A 302 -36.79 3.99 14.45
C SER A 302 -35.94 4.39 15.66
N ALA A 303 -36.12 5.61 16.16
CA ALA A 303 -35.39 6.10 17.32
C ALA A 303 -35.71 5.23 18.57
N PRO A 304 -34.69 4.70 19.27
CA PRO A 304 -34.90 4.02 20.54
C PRO A 304 -35.46 5.00 21.58
N ALA A 305 -36.44 4.56 22.39
CA ALA A 305 -37.00 5.39 23.44
C ALA A 305 -35.93 5.75 24.48
N ALA A 306 -36.11 6.89 25.16
CA ALA A 306 -35.11 7.44 26.09
C ALA A 306 -34.75 6.54 27.29
N THR A 307 -35.50 5.48 27.52
CA THR A 307 -35.27 4.53 28.63
C THR A 307 -34.72 3.20 28.16
N VAL A 308 -34.49 3.03 26.85
CA VAL A 308 -34.02 1.77 26.26
C VAL A 308 -32.52 1.66 26.38
N LYS A 309 -32.06 0.52 26.91
CA LYS A 309 -30.63 0.20 26.90
C LYS A 309 -30.20 -0.30 25.52
N MET A 310 -29.38 0.48 24.83
CA MET A 310 -28.82 0.15 23.52
C MET A 310 -27.37 -0.25 23.64
N ILE A 311 -27.06 -1.46 23.14
CA ILE A 311 -25.69 -1.99 23.06
C ILE A 311 -25.42 -2.46 21.61
N ALA A 312 -24.27 -2.10 21.08
CA ALA A 312 -23.78 -2.56 19.78
C ALA A 312 -22.40 -3.20 19.89
#